data_2793286d07e8858fafe87af3ed177a45
#
_entry.id   2793286d07e8858fafe87af3ed177a45
#
_cell.length_a   1.000
_cell.length_b   1.000
_cell.length_c   1.000
_cell.angle_alpha   90.00
_cell.angle_beta   90.00
_cell.angle_gamma   90.00
#
_symmetry.space_group_name_H-M   'P 1'
#
loop_
_entity.id
_entity.type
_entity.pdbx_description
1 polymer ?
#
loop_
_entity_poly.entity_id
_entity_poly.type
_entity_poly.pdbx_seq_one_letter_code
_entity_poly.pdbx_strand_id
1 'polypeptide(L)'
;IDAAFAGYRTAHPAPLAAEQNPSDWWRAVVRCSRALLEKDPDRRRRLVAVGFSGHMNGVLLVDEQGRPLRPALIHADIRAQQPCERLRQSMGEERYYAITGNRLAPFYSLPKLMMLQEREPEVVSQARWMLQCKDYCAGRLTGRWGFTDPSDASLTGIYDVRRLCWSEEVIEAAGIPSRLLPEVFPSATVIGGVTAQAARATGLPEGLPVVLGAGDGACATVGAGAVEPGGCYTYVGGTAWTSCLRERFTPDKQMRLTTLMSAQAGRWVQFGTVQSAGSAWDWFTRLFGGRASAERLQQEAAQVRAGSDGLLFLPYLSGERAPIWNPQAKGVFFGLQAHHTRGHLARAVLEGVACALASILDVMREHGEVAETMRVVGGGTRNAEWMRILADMYGCPIEIPLHAETSTALGAAVIAGVAVGVHESFDIAKRIAAPTRRMEPREENAALYRHLRTRFGELYEAVKGMYR
;
A
#
# COMPACT_ATOMS: atom_id res chain seq x y z
N ILE A 1 -2.46 5.32 23.10
CA ILE A 1 -1.71 5.57 21.87
C ILE A 1 -1.87 7.04 21.53
N ASP A 2 -0.77 7.69 21.19
CA ASP A 2 -0.74 9.11 20.81
C ASP A 2 -0.19 9.23 19.39
N ALA A 3 -0.58 10.31 18.69
CA ALA A 3 -0.19 10.54 17.31
C ALA A 3 0.18 12.03 17.07
N ALA A 4 1.09 12.24 16.14
CA ALA A 4 1.42 13.54 15.58
C ALA A 4 1.49 13.46 14.07
N PHE A 5 1.16 14.57 13.40
CA PHE A 5 1.15 14.66 11.96
C PHE A 5 1.91 15.90 11.48
N ALA A 6 2.71 15.73 10.44
CA ALA A 6 3.40 16.79 9.74
C ALA A 6 3.35 16.54 8.23
N GLY A 7 2.60 17.37 7.53
CA GLY A 7 2.50 17.32 6.07
C GLY A 7 3.74 17.86 5.38
N TYR A 8 3.97 17.38 4.15
CA TYR A 8 4.99 17.90 3.24
C TYR A 8 4.49 17.88 1.79
N ARG A 9 5.17 18.63 0.93
CA ARG A 9 4.74 18.86 -0.44
C ARG A 9 5.19 17.75 -1.38
N THR A 10 4.31 17.36 -2.30
CA THR A 10 4.66 16.66 -3.54
C THR A 10 4.72 17.69 -4.66
N ALA A 11 5.83 17.74 -5.38
CA ALA A 11 6.01 18.56 -6.57
C ALA A 11 5.62 17.78 -7.81
N HIS A 12 5.01 18.46 -8.78
CA HIS A 12 4.66 17.92 -10.09
C HIS A 12 5.34 18.77 -11.18
N PRO A 13 6.67 18.61 -11.38
CA PRO A 13 7.43 19.50 -12.29
C PRO A 13 7.08 19.31 -13.76
N ALA A 14 6.42 18.23 -14.13
CA ALA A 14 5.95 17.92 -15.48
C ALA A 14 4.72 17.02 -15.42
N PRO A 15 4.01 16.81 -16.54
CA PRO A 15 2.96 15.80 -16.64
C PRO A 15 3.48 14.42 -16.20
N LEU A 16 2.68 13.67 -15.43
CA LEU A 16 3.00 12.36 -14.90
C LEU A 16 4.18 12.31 -13.89
N ALA A 17 4.78 13.47 -13.56
CA ALA A 17 5.84 13.59 -12.59
C ALA A 17 5.29 13.72 -11.16
N ALA A 18 5.94 13.05 -10.22
CA ALA A 18 5.66 13.22 -8.79
C ALA A 18 6.97 13.07 -7.99
N GLU A 19 7.44 14.17 -7.44
CA GLU A 19 8.73 14.27 -6.76
C GLU A 19 8.56 14.84 -5.34
N GLN A 20 9.40 14.37 -4.42
CA GLN A 20 9.45 14.88 -3.05
C GLN A 20 10.89 15.20 -2.65
N ASN A 21 11.05 16.25 -1.83
CA ASN A 21 12.33 16.56 -1.24
C ASN A 21 12.57 15.68 0.00
N PRO A 22 13.61 14.83 0.04
CA PRO A 22 13.88 13.96 1.19
C PRO A 22 14.11 14.71 2.50
N SER A 23 14.58 15.97 2.44
CA SER A 23 14.72 16.80 3.63
C SER A 23 13.37 17.12 4.30
N ASP A 24 12.27 17.08 3.54
CA ASP A 24 10.93 17.28 4.10
C ASP A 24 10.49 16.08 4.91
N TRP A 25 10.82 14.86 4.49
CA TRP A 25 10.59 13.65 5.27
C TRP A 25 11.29 13.71 6.61
N TRP A 26 12.57 14.10 6.59
CA TRP A 26 13.33 14.27 7.82
C TRP A 26 12.75 15.36 8.72
N ARG A 27 12.36 16.52 8.16
CA ARG A 27 11.70 17.57 8.93
C ARG A 27 10.39 17.11 9.56
N ALA A 28 9.60 16.29 8.85
CA ALA A 28 8.39 15.70 9.38
C ALA A 28 8.68 14.75 10.54
N VAL A 29 9.68 13.87 10.43
CA VAL A 29 10.13 12.99 11.52
C VAL A 29 10.52 13.83 12.74
N VAL A 30 11.34 14.88 12.57
CA VAL A 30 11.76 15.77 13.67
C VAL A 30 10.56 16.43 14.34
N ARG A 31 9.64 17.01 13.56
CA ARG A 31 8.43 17.69 14.11
C ARG A 31 7.54 16.72 14.89
N CYS A 32 7.25 15.56 14.32
CA CYS A 32 6.39 14.56 14.95
C CYS A 32 7.02 14.01 16.23
N SER A 33 8.33 13.69 16.22
CA SER A 33 9.04 13.18 17.38
C SER A 33 9.00 14.19 18.53
N ARG A 34 9.32 15.46 18.28
CA ARG A 34 9.26 16.53 19.29
C ARG A 34 7.84 16.71 19.83
N ALA A 35 6.84 16.84 18.95
CA ALA A 35 5.46 17.01 19.37
C ALA A 35 4.94 15.87 20.26
N LEU A 36 5.36 14.63 20.00
CA LEU A 36 5.00 13.48 20.83
C LEU A 36 5.72 13.49 22.18
N LEU A 37 6.97 13.95 22.24
CA LEU A 37 7.75 14.00 23.48
C LEU A 37 7.35 15.19 24.37
N GLU A 38 6.95 16.31 23.78
CA GLU A 38 6.45 17.50 24.51
C GLU A 38 5.15 17.23 25.25
N LYS A 39 4.28 16.35 24.71
CA LYS A 39 3.01 15.98 25.35
C LYS A 39 3.19 15.21 26.66
N ASP A 40 4.28 14.46 26.80
CA ASP A 40 4.58 13.62 27.97
C ASP A 40 6.10 13.54 28.17
N PRO A 41 6.68 14.36 29.07
CA PRO A 41 8.12 14.40 29.33
C PRO A 41 8.70 13.06 29.79
N ASP A 42 7.92 12.22 30.49
CA ASP A 42 8.37 10.91 30.95
C ASP A 42 8.40 9.87 29.82
N ARG A 43 7.76 10.13 28.69
CA ARG A 43 7.76 9.26 27.50
C ARG A 43 9.17 8.96 27.05
N ARG A 44 10.07 9.95 27.07
CA ARG A 44 11.46 9.79 26.64
C ARG A 44 12.19 8.65 27.37
N ARG A 45 11.91 8.46 28.67
CA ARG A 45 12.51 7.41 29.51
C ARG A 45 11.93 6.03 29.21
N ARG A 46 10.71 5.96 28.67
CA ARG A 46 9.97 4.73 28.38
C ARG A 46 10.16 4.24 26.95
N LEU A 47 10.87 5.01 26.09
CA LEU A 47 11.17 4.58 24.73
C LEU A 47 12.18 3.44 24.74
N VAL A 48 11.89 2.38 24.01
CA VAL A 48 12.75 1.20 23.88
C VAL A 48 13.32 1.03 22.48
N ALA A 49 12.63 1.56 21.47
CA ALA A 49 13.07 1.57 20.08
C ALA A 49 12.30 2.61 19.26
N VAL A 50 12.81 2.90 18.06
CA VAL A 50 12.08 3.57 16.99
C VAL A 50 12.10 2.69 15.74
N GLY A 51 10.94 2.50 15.11
CA GLY A 51 10.77 1.75 13.86
C GLY A 51 10.07 2.58 12.81
N PHE A 52 10.19 2.15 11.56
CA PHE A 52 9.68 2.88 10.41
C PHE A 52 8.61 2.10 9.62
N SER A 53 7.64 2.84 9.11
CA SER A 53 6.80 2.47 7.98
C SER A 53 6.99 3.53 6.90
N GLY A 54 7.25 3.12 5.67
CA GLY A 54 7.50 4.07 4.57
C GLY A 54 6.71 3.76 3.31
N HIS A 55 6.39 4.80 2.54
CA HIS A 55 5.85 4.57 1.20
C HIS A 55 6.88 3.86 0.32
N MET A 56 6.41 2.97 -0.53
CA MET A 56 7.22 2.07 -1.35
C MET A 56 7.35 2.58 -2.79
N ASN A 57 8.10 1.85 -3.61
CA ASN A 57 8.28 2.13 -5.05
C ASN A 57 8.97 3.48 -5.34
N GLY A 58 9.71 4.03 -4.40
CA GLY A 58 10.47 5.26 -4.60
C GLY A 58 11.80 5.04 -5.30
N VAL A 59 12.42 6.12 -5.79
CA VAL A 59 13.83 6.19 -6.20
C VAL A 59 14.45 7.42 -5.58
N LEU A 60 15.26 7.23 -4.56
CA LEU A 60 16.10 8.25 -3.96
C LEU A 60 17.56 7.88 -4.19
N LEU A 61 18.27 8.65 -5.01
CA LEU A 61 19.69 8.49 -5.23
C LEU A 61 20.46 9.33 -4.23
N VAL A 62 21.40 8.68 -3.52
CA VAL A 62 22.24 9.33 -2.51
C VAL A 62 23.73 8.99 -2.73
N ASP A 63 24.60 9.88 -2.29
CA ASP A 63 26.06 9.65 -2.23
C ASP A 63 26.49 8.77 -1.03
N GLU A 64 27.79 8.56 -0.85
CA GLU A 64 28.35 7.76 0.25
C GLU A 64 28.04 8.31 1.65
N GLN A 65 27.75 9.60 1.76
CA GLN A 65 27.38 10.26 3.01
C GLN A 65 25.85 10.32 3.20
N GLY A 66 25.08 9.68 2.32
CA GLY A 66 23.61 9.68 2.34
C GLY A 66 23.00 11.03 1.95
N ARG A 67 23.72 11.90 1.27
CA ARG A 67 23.17 13.17 0.77
C ARG A 67 22.38 12.93 -0.50
N PRO A 68 21.12 13.39 -0.54
CA PRO A 68 20.31 13.29 -1.74
C PRO A 68 20.93 14.06 -2.91
N LEU A 69 21.06 13.41 -4.05
CA LEU A 69 21.60 14.02 -5.27
C LEU A 69 20.52 14.74 -6.10
N ARG A 70 19.26 14.41 -5.85
CA ARG A 70 18.08 15.02 -6.46
C ARG A 70 16.83 14.77 -5.60
N PRO A 71 15.69 15.44 -5.89
CA PRO A 71 14.40 15.06 -5.32
C PRO A 71 14.06 13.60 -5.64
N ALA A 72 13.44 12.90 -4.68
CA ALA A 72 13.05 11.50 -4.85
C ALA A 72 11.86 11.38 -5.80
N LEU A 73 11.89 10.42 -6.71
CA LEU A 73 10.72 9.99 -7.46
C LEU A 73 9.88 9.09 -6.55
N ILE A 74 8.59 9.37 -6.40
CA ILE A 74 7.69 8.56 -5.56
C ILE A 74 6.82 7.62 -6.40
N HIS A 75 6.02 6.77 -5.76
CA HIS A 75 5.11 5.81 -6.41
C HIS A 75 4.12 6.44 -7.40
N ALA A 76 3.77 7.71 -7.21
CA ALA A 76 2.86 8.43 -8.12
C ALA A 76 3.56 8.96 -9.39
N ASP A 77 4.91 8.88 -9.47
CA ASP A 77 5.64 9.20 -10.71
C ASP A 77 5.53 8.04 -11.69
N ILE A 78 4.92 8.31 -12.83
CA ILE A 78 4.68 7.33 -13.89
C ILE A 78 5.28 7.75 -15.24
N ARG A 79 6.32 8.57 -15.23
CA ARG A 79 7.04 9.02 -16.46
C ARG A 79 7.82 7.90 -17.16
N ALA A 80 8.12 6.82 -16.46
CA ALA A 80 8.99 5.74 -16.93
C ALA A 80 8.28 4.71 -17.84
N GLN A 81 7.39 5.15 -18.73
CA GLN A 81 6.62 4.31 -19.63
C GLN A 81 7.52 3.60 -20.67
N GLN A 82 8.39 4.36 -21.33
CA GLN A 82 9.30 3.83 -22.36
C GLN A 82 10.32 2.83 -21.78
N PRO A 83 11.02 3.11 -20.66
CA PRO A 83 11.87 2.11 -20.02
C PRO A 83 11.12 0.81 -19.67
N CYS A 84 9.89 0.93 -19.17
CA CYS A 84 9.04 -0.22 -18.87
C CYS A 84 8.76 -1.07 -20.12
N GLU A 85 8.46 -0.42 -21.26
CA GLU A 85 8.21 -1.11 -22.52
C GLU A 85 9.47 -1.80 -23.07
N ARG A 86 10.63 -1.14 -23.01
CA ARG A 86 11.91 -1.78 -23.41
C ARG A 86 12.22 -3.02 -22.56
N LEU A 87 12.01 -2.94 -21.25
CA LEU A 87 12.22 -4.09 -20.37
C LEU A 87 11.24 -5.23 -20.72
N ARG A 88 9.98 -4.91 -21.07
CA ARG A 88 9.01 -5.90 -21.55
C ARG A 88 9.49 -6.60 -22.83
N GLN A 89 10.07 -5.85 -23.76
CA GLN A 89 10.60 -6.41 -25.02
C GLN A 89 11.86 -7.24 -24.83
N SER A 90 12.75 -6.87 -23.91
CA SER A 90 14.01 -7.56 -23.68
C SER A 90 13.86 -8.84 -22.87
N MET A 91 12.98 -8.88 -21.88
CA MET A 91 12.86 -9.94 -20.90
C MET A 91 11.54 -10.73 -20.99
N GLY A 92 10.47 -10.08 -21.47
CA GLY A 92 9.11 -10.62 -21.43
C GLY A 92 8.44 -10.43 -20.08
N GLU A 93 7.13 -10.09 -20.09
CA GLU A 93 6.39 -9.80 -18.87
C GLU A 93 6.18 -11.03 -17.99
N GLU A 94 5.96 -12.21 -18.59
CA GLU A 94 5.78 -13.47 -17.86
C GLU A 94 7.04 -13.87 -17.08
N ARG A 95 8.21 -13.74 -17.73
CA ARG A 95 9.49 -14.05 -17.10
C ARG A 95 9.79 -13.09 -15.95
N TYR A 96 9.58 -11.81 -16.17
CA TYR A 96 9.70 -10.78 -15.14
C TYR A 96 8.80 -11.05 -13.95
N TYR A 97 7.52 -11.37 -14.21
CA TYR A 97 6.55 -11.68 -13.16
C TYR A 97 6.93 -12.95 -12.37
N ALA A 98 7.45 -13.98 -13.06
CA ALA A 98 7.90 -15.21 -12.39
C ALA A 98 9.05 -14.98 -11.40
N ILE A 99 9.88 -13.97 -11.62
CA ILE A 99 10.99 -13.58 -10.75
C ILE A 99 10.49 -12.65 -9.61
N THR A 100 9.78 -11.59 -9.97
CA THR A 100 9.47 -10.50 -9.05
C THR A 100 8.13 -10.61 -8.35
N GLY A 101 7.21 -11.45 -8.88
CA GLY A 101 5.81 -11.49 -8.45
C GLY A 101 5.00 -10.25 -8.83
N ASN A 102 5.52 -9.43 -9.75
CA ASN A 102 4.94 -8.14 -10.10
C ASN A 102 4.87 -7.95 -11.61
N ARG A 103 3.82 -7.30 -12.13
CA ARG A 103 3.78 -6.86 -13.52
C ARG A 103 4.78 -5.73 -13.76
N LEU A 104 5.21 -5.58 -15.01
CA LEU A 104 5.95 -4.40 -15.43
C LEU A 104 5.03 -3.17 -15.43
N ALA A 105 5.37 -2.18 -14.60
CA ALA A 105 4.60 -0.95 -14.51
C ALA A 105 5.51 0.26 -14.22
N PRO A 106 5.22 1.45 -14.77
CA PRO A 106 6.10 2.62 -14.69
C PRO A 106 6.23 3.22 -13.29
N PHE A 107 5.37 2.82 -12.35
CA PHE A 107 5.40 3.29 -10.96
C PHE A 107 6.40 2.54 -10.07
N TYR A 108 6.97 1.41 -10.50
CA TYR A 108 8.03 0.71 -9.77
C TYR A 108 9.37 1.44 -9.84
N SER A 109 10.26 1.13 -8.90
CA SER A 109 11.59 1.77 -8.83
C SER A 109 12.45 1.48 -10.05
N LEU A 110 12.43 0.25 -10.56
CA LEU A 110 13.29 -0.17 -11.67
C LEU A 110 13.09 0.67 -12.95
N PRO A 111 11.88 0.80 -13.54
CA PRO A 111 11.71 1.64 -14.72
C PRO A 111 12.09 3.11 -14.49
N LYS A 112 11.86 3.64 -13.28
CA LYS A 112 12.27 4.99 -12.90
C LYS A 112 13.79 5.15 -12.83
N LEU A 113 14.50 4.16 -12.30
CA LEU A 113 15.97 4.15 -12.29
C LEU A 113 16.52 4.09 -13.71
N MET A 114 15.97 3.24 -14.58
CA MET A 114 16.33 3.20 -16.02
C MET A 114 16.12 4.56 -16.68
N MET A 115 14.99 5.22 -16.41
CA MET A 115 14.71 6.57 -16.91
C MET A 115 15.75 7.60 -16.44
N LEU A 116 16.12 7.54 -15.15
CA LEU A 116 17.14 8.44 -14.61
C LEU A 116 18.51 8.17 -15.22
N GLN A 117 18.86 6.92 -15.46
CA GLN A 117 20.12 6.56 -16.11
C GLN A 117 20.25 7.16 -17.53
N GLU A 118 19.14 7.28 -18.24
CA GLU A 118 19.10 7.89 -19.58
C GLU A 118 19.08 9.41 -19.54
N ARG A 119 18.31 9.99 -18.63
CA ARG A 119 18.06 11.44 -18.61
C ARG A 119 19.03 12.21 -17.73
N GLU A 120 19.55 11.58 -16.70
CA GLU A 120 20.40 12.17 -15.66
C GLU A 120 21.60 11.26 -15.34
N PRO A 121 22.40 10.81 -16.35
CA PRO A 121 23.47 9.84 -16.17
C PRO A 121 24.52 10.30 -15.16
N GLU A 122 24.77 11.60 -15.07
CA GLU A 122 25.72 12.19 -14.12
C GLU A 122 25.25 11.99 -12.67
N VAL A 123 23.95 12.15 -12.40
CA VAL A 123 23.35 11.90 -11.07
C VAL A 123 23.50 10.43 -10.71
N VAL A 124 23.21 9.52 -11.65
CA VAL A 124 23.33 8.08 -11.45
C VAL A 124 24.80 7.65 -11.23
N SER A 125 25.75 8.28 -11.94
CA SER A 125 27.16 7.98 -11.80
C SER A 125 27.74 8.36 -10.43
N GLN A 126 27.26 9.47 -9.85
CA GLN A 126 27.65 9.97 -8.52
C GLN A 126 26.94 9.23 -7.39
N ALA A 127 25.84 8.56 -7.67
CA ALA A 127 25.07 7.87 -6.65
C ALA A 127 25.82 6.63 -6.14
N ARG A 128 25.79 6.44 -4.82
CA ARG A 128 26.28 5.23 -4.17
C ARG A 128 25.16 4.23 -3.91
N TRP A 129 23.96 4.70 -3.55
CA TRP A 129 22.79 3.86 -3.28
C TRP A 129 21.51 4.46 -3.84
N MET A 130 20.58 3.55 -4.20
CA MET A 130 19.16 3.82 -4.41
C MET A 130 18.39 3.39 -3.16
N LEU A 131 17.82 4.33 -2.42
CA LEU A 131 17.12 4.10 -1.15
C LEU A 131 15.61 4.34 -1.28
N GLN A 132 14.85 3.75 -0.35
CA GLN A 132 13.46 4.09 -0.10
C GLN A 132 13.35 5.18 0.99
N CYS A 133 12.15 5.76 1.17
CA CYS A 133 11.99 6.89 2.08
C CYS A 133 12.28 6.52 3.55
N LYS A 134 11.88 5.32 4.01
CA LYS A 134 12.17 4.87 5.38
C LYS A 134 13.66 4.63 5.60
N ASP A 135 14.37 4.06 4.61
CA ASP A 135 15.79 3.79 4.67
C ASP A 135 16.57 5.11 4.85
N TYR A 136 16.16 6.15 4.12
CA TYR A 136 16.72 7.48 4.27
C TYR A 136 16.46 8.06 5.67
N CYS A 137 15.25 7.98 6.18
CA CYS A 137 14.93 8.49 7.53
C CYS A 137 15.68 7.72 8.62
N ALA A 138 15.80 6.41 8.49
CA ALA A 138 16.56 5.56 9.38
C ALA A 138 18.06 5.88 9.31
N GLY A 139 18.60 6.12 8.11
CA GLY A 139 19.97 6.59 7.90
C GLY A 139 20.25 7.94 8.55
N ARG A 140 19.28 8.88 8.50
CA ARG A 140 19.37 10.17 9.19
C ARG A 140 19.41 10.05 10.71
N LEU A 141 18.78 9.01 11.29
CA LEU A 141 18.85 8.74 12.73
C LEU A 141 20.19 8.11 13.13
N THR A 142 20.72 7.18 12.34
CA THR A 142 21.84 6.30 12.71
C THR A 142 23.18 6.74 12.17
N GLY A 143 23.20 7.57 11.12
CA GLY A 143 24.42 7.87 10.36
C GLY A 143 24.92 6.71 9.49
N ARG A 144 24.17 5.59 9.39
CA ARG A 144 24.49 4.42 8.55
C ARG A 144 23.64 4.46 7.28
N TRP A 145 24.18 3.94 6.20
CA TRP A 145 23.56 3.97 4.87
C TRP A 145 23.74 2.64 4.14
N GLY A 146 23.02 2.45 3.04
CA GLY A 146 23.19 1.29 2.15
C GLY A 146 22.45 0.04 2.63
N PHE A 147 21.33 0.18 3.30
CA PHE A 147 20.50 -0.91 3.76
C PHE A 147 19.04 -0.71 3.29
N THR A 148 18.32 -1.80 3.17
CA THR A 148 16.85 -1.85 2.98
C THR A 148 16.31 -3.15 3.55
N ASP A 149 14.97 -3.33 3.52
CA ASP A 149 14.32 -4.57 3.96
C ASP A 149 13.69 -5.34 2.77
N PRO A 150 13.33 -6.64 2.94
CA PRO A 150 12.78 -7.44 1.87
C PRO A 150 11.46 -6.89 1.31
N SER A 151 10.63 -6.23 2.12
CA SER A 151 9.36 -5.69 1.66
C SER A 151 9.56 -4.57 0.64
N ASP A 152 10.42 -3.61 0.94
CA ASP A 152 10.78 -2.55 0.01
C ASP A 152 11.56 -3.08 -1.20
N ALA A 153 12.55 -3.97 -0.98
CA ALA A 153 13.32 -4.58 -2.06
C ALA A 153 12.39 -5.25 -3.08
N SER A 154 11.40 -6.03 -2.63
CA SER A 154 10.48 -6.78 -3.51
C SER A 154 9.63 -5.90 -4.41
N LEU A 155 9.26 -4.69 -3.96
CA LEU A 155 8.49 -3.75 -4.80
C LEU A 155 9.36 -2.79 -5.61
N THR A 156 10.69 -2.90 -5.55
CA THR A 156 11.54 -2.16 -6.50
C THR A 156 11.36 -2.64 -7.94
N GLY A 157 10.94 -3.91 -8.12
CA GLY A 157 10.91 -4.59 -9.40
C GLY A 157 12.25 -5.19 -9.83
N ILE A 158 13.23 -5.31 -8.88
CA ILE A 158 14.58 -5.84 -9.14
C ILE A 158 14.83 -7.13 -8.34
N TYR A 159 14.04 -7.37 -7.30
CA TYR A 159 14.25 -8.44 -6.33
C TYR A 159 13.61 -9.76 -6.77
N ASP A 160 14.36 -10.86 -6.68
CA ASP A 160 13.83 -12.21 -6.87
C ASP A 160 13.17 -12.66 -5.56
N VAL A 161 11.84 -12.63 -5.55
CA VAL A 161 11.04 -12.97 -4.36
C VAL A 161 11.07 -14.48 -4.03
N ARG A 162 11.61 -15.31 -4.91
CA ARG A 162 11.79 -16.75 -4.67
C ARG A 162 13.16 -17.07 -4.09
N ARG A 163 14.20 -16.43 -4.65
CA ARG A 163 15.59 -16.61 -4.21
C ARG A 163 15.96 -15.72 -3.04
N LEU A 164 15.13 -14.71 -2.74
CA LEU A 164 15.32 -13.72 -1.68
C LEU A 164 16.61 -12.92 -1.84
N CYS A 165 16.90 -12.48 -3.06
CA CYS A 165 18.06 -11.67 -3.40
C CYS A 165 17.77 -10.74 -4.59
N TRP A 166 18.64 -9.79 -4.84
CA TRP A 166 18.60 -9.00 -6.06
C TRP A 166 18.79 -9.91 -7.27
N SER A 167 17.95 -9.75 -8.30
CA SER A 167 17.96 -10.58 -9.50
C SER A 167 19.01 -10.11 -10.48
N GLU A 168 20.08 -10.90 -10.69
CA GLU A 168 21.10 -10.64 -11.71
C GLU A 168 20.48 -10.54 -13.10
N GLU A 169 19.54 -11.43 -13.42
CA GLU A 169 18.84 -11.45 -14.71
C GLU A 169 18.08 -10.16 -14.99
N VAL A 170 17.39 -9.61 -13.97
CA VAL A 170 16.67 -8.33 -14.10
C VAL A 170 17.64 -7.17 -14.19
N ILE A 171 18.73 -7.19 -13.41
CA ILE A 171 19.78 -6.16 -13.44
C ILE A 171 20.43 -6.06 -14.81
N GLU A 172 20.79 -7.21 -15.38
CA GLU A 172 21.39 -7.31 -16.72
C GLU A 172 20.42 -6.84 -17.80
N ALA A 173 19.18 -7.36 -17.80
CA ALA A 173 18.15 -6.99 -18.77
C ALA A 173 17.80 -5.49 -18.75
N ALA A 174 17.85 -4.86 -17.58
CA ALA A 174 17.60 -3.44 -17.39
C ALA A 174 18.84 -2.57 -17.60
N GLY A 175 20.04 -3.14 -17.63
CA GLY A 175 21.31 -2.44 -17.75
C GLY A 175 21.61 -1.49 -16.61
N ILE A 176 21.13 -1.78 -15.39
CA ILE A 176 21.31 -0.92 -14.22
C ILE A 176 22.56 -1.28 -13.42
N PRO A 177 23.23 -0.31 -12.77
CA PRO A 177 24.41 -0.59 -11.96
C PRO A 177 24.03 -1.29 -10.64
N SER A 178 24.45 -2.55 -10.46
CA SER A 178 24.21 -3.32 -9.22
C SER A 178 24.74 -2.65 -7.95
N ARG A 179 25.80 -1.83 -8.05
CA ARG A 179 26.39 -1.06 -6.93
C ARG A 179 25.40 -0.09 -6.26
N LEU A 180 24.30 0.26 -6.93
CA LEU A 180 23.27 1.15 -6.38
C LEU A 180 22.32 0.42 -5.44
N LEU A 181 22.29 -0.90 -5.47
CA LEU A 181 21.35 -1.70 -4.70
C LEU A 181 21.89 -1.87 -3.26
N PRO A 182 21.10 -1.48 -2.24
CA PRO A 182 21.49 -1.61 -0.85
C PRO A 182 21.50 -3.07 -0.40
N GLU A 183 22.18 -3.35 0.70
CA GLU A 183 22.13 -4.64 1.37
C GLU A 183 20.72 -4.86 1.99
N VAL A 184 20.19 -6.08 1.86
CA VAL A 184 18.84 -6.42 2.33
C VAL A 184 18.93 -7.13 3.68
N PHE A 185 18.37 -6.51 4.71
CA PHE A 185 18.29 -7.06 6.08
C PHE A 185 16.83 -7.40 6.45
N PRO A 186 16.59 -8.37 7.32
CA PRO A 186 15.26 -8.61 7.85
C PRO A 186 14.62 -7.34 8.42
N SER A 187 13.32 -7.13 8.21
CA SER A 187 12.60 -5.92 8.66
C SER A 187 12.75 -5.66 10.18
N ALA A 188 12.82 -6.73 10.99
CA ALA A 188 13.03 -6.67 12.44
C ALA A 188 14.53 -6.62 12.81
N THR A 189 15.34 -5.89 12.06
CA THR A 189 16.78 -5.70 12.35
C THR A 189 17.03 -4.34 13.00
N VAL A 190 17.77 -4.32 14.11
CA VAL A 190 18.34 -3.08 14.69
C VAL A 190 19.53 -2.66 13.84
N ILE A 191 19.39 -1.57 13.09
CA ILE A 191 20.41 -1.07 12.16
C ILE A 191 21.40 -0.08 12.80
N GLY A 192 21.18 0.31 14.05
CA GLY A 192 22.03 1.22 14.81
C GLY A 192 21.30 1.87 15.95
N GLY A 193 21.95 2.84 16.59
CA GLY A 193 21.35 3.70 17.60
C GLY A 193 21.18 5.14 17.09
N VAL A 194 20.29 5.88 17.70
CA VAL A 194 20.12 7.32 17.44
C VAL A 194 21.42 8.05 17.78
N THR A 195 22.00 8.75 16.79
CA THR A 195 23.24 9.53 17.00
C THR A 195 23.01 10.78 17.86
N ALA A 196 24.07 11.32 18.48
CA ALA A 196 24.00 12.59 19.22
C ALA A 196 23.41 13.73 18.39
N GLN A 197 23.73 13.80 17.09
CA GLN A 197 23.17 14.80 16.18
C GLN A 197 21.67 14.61 15.97
N ALA A 198 21.21 13.40 15.73
CA ALA A 198 19.81 13.07 15.57
C ALA A 198 19.02 13.27 16.87
N ALA A 199 19.59 12.90 18.02
CA ALA A 199 19.00 13.13 19.33
C ALA A 199 18.72 14.63 19.59
N ARG A 200 19.69 15.50 19.29
CA ARG A 200 19.50 16.96 19.37
C ARG A 200 18.40 17.46 18.44
N ALA A 201 18.29 16.91 17.24
CA ALA A 201 17.28 17.31 16.27
C ALA A 201 15.86 16.84 16.66
N THR A 202 15.70 15.58 17.04
CA THR A 202 14.41 14.91 17.23
C THR A 202 13.88 14.94 18.67
N GLY A 203 14.79 15.14 19.66
CA GLY A 203 14.50 14.95 21.09
C GLY A 203 14.52 13.49 21.55
N LEU A 204 14.71 12.52 20.66
CA LEU A 204 14.85 11.10 20.99
C LEU A 204 16.11 10.87 21.85
N PRO A 205 16.13 9.85 22.72
CA PRO A 205 17.33 9.48 23.46
C PRO A 205 18.49 9.13 22.52
N GLU A 206 19.70 9.61 22.81
CA GLU A 206 20.92 9.12 22.15
C GLU A 206 21.09 7.63 22.44
N GLY A 207 21.54 6.86 21.44
CA GLY A 207 21.70 5.41 21.54
C GLY A 207 20.39 4.61 21.47
N LEU A 208 19.20 5.25 21.39
CA LEU A 208 17.93 4.54 21.23
C LEU A 208 17.99 3.64 20.00
N PRO A 209 17.70 2.32 20.13
CA PRO A 209 17.70 1.39 19.00
C PRO A 209 16.81 1.87 17.86
N VAL A 210 17.36 1.87 16.64
CA VAL A 210 16.67 2.18 15.39
C VAL A 210 16.45 0.87 14.64
N VAL A 211 15.20 0.50 14.46
CA VAL A 211 14.79 -0.70 13.73
C VAL A 211 14.42 -0.33 12.30
N LEU A 212 14.88 -1.13 11.36
CA LEU A 212 14.69 -0.91 9.91
C LEU A 212 13.22 -0.73 9.54
N GLY A 213 12.33 -1.56 10.13
CA GLY A 213 10.92 -1.52 9.78
C GLY A 213 10.65 -2.09 8.39
N ALA A 214 9.52 -1.73 7.81
CA ALA A 214 9.08 -2.26 6.52
C ALA A 214 8.33 -1.19 5.70
N GLY A 215 8.08 -1.50 4.42
CA GLY A 215 7.18 -0.73 3.59
C GLY A 215 5.76 -0.69 4.16
N ASP A 216 4.99 0.33 3.79
CA ASP A 216 3.65 0.58 4.35
C ASP A 216 2.69 -0.61 4.18
N GLY A 217 2.73 -1.31 3.03
CA GLY A 217 1.92 -2.51 2.79
C GLY A 217 2.26 -3.66 3.74
N ALA A 218 3.56 -3.90 4.00
CA ALA A 218 4.00 -4.94 4.93
C ALA A 218 3.71 -4.55 6.39
N CYS A 219 3.91 -3.29 6.75
CA CYS A 219 3.51 -2.76 8.06
C CYS A 219 2.00 -2.84 8.27
N ALA A 220 1.19 -2.49 7.26
CA ALA A 220 -0.27 -2.61 7.34
C ALA A 220 -0.72 -4.06 7.57
N THR A 221 -0.05 -5.03 6.93
CA THR A 221 -0.32 -6.45 7.12
C THR A 221 -0.13 -6.86 8.59
N VAL A 222 1.00 -6.47 9.18
CA VAL A 222 1.29 -6.72 10.61
C VAL A 222 0.30 -5.96 11.49
N GLY A 223 0.10 -4.68 11.24
CA GLY A 223 -0.76 -3.82 12.06
C GLY A 223 -2.25 -4.16 11.97
N ALA A 224 -2.68 -4.80 10.90
CA ALA A 224 -4.01 -5.41 10.79
C ALA A 224 -4.11 -6.75 11.56
N GLY A 225 -2.99 -7.29 12.06
CA GLY A 225 -2.92 -8.58 12.71
C GLY A 225 -3.04 -9.77 11.74
N ALA A 226 -2.82 -9.57 10.46
CA ALA A 226 -2.77 -10.63 9.44
C ALA A 226 -1.38 -11.27 9.41
N VAL A 227 -1.00 -11.92 10.52
CA VAL A 227 0.35 -12.45 10.77
C VAL A 227 0.45 -13.97 10.69
N GLU A 228 -0.64 -14.65 10.36
CA GLU A 228 -0.68 -16.09 10.08
C GLU A 228 -0.92 -16.34 8.58
N PRO A 229 -0.40 -17.45 8.04
CA PRO A 229 -0.74 -17.87 6.67
C PRO A 229 -2.26 -17.93 6.47
N GLY A 230 -2.73 -17.42 5.34
CA GLY A 230 -4.17 -17.26 5.07
C GLY A 230 -4.80 -16.04 5.74
N GLY A 231 -4.14 -15.39 6.70
CA GLY A 231 -4.60 -14.15 7.31
C GLY A 231 -4.73 -13.04 6.27
N CYS A 232 -5.93 -12.46 6.15
CA CYS A 232 -6.24 -11.47 5.14
C CYS A 232 -6.78 -10.17 5.75
N TYR A 233 -6.56 -9.08 5.06
CA TYR A 233 -7.17 -7.81 5.41
C TYR A 233 -7.45 -6.97 4.18
N THR A 234 -8.39 -6.04 4.32
CA THR A 234 -8.64 -4.99 3.33
C THR A 234 -8.30 -3.63 3.94
N TYR A 235 -7.49 -2.85 3.23
CA TYR A 235 -7.27 -1.44 3.53
C TYR A 235 -8.21 -0.59 2.67
N VAL A 236 -8.92 0.36 3.26
CA VAL A 236 -9.80 1.28 2.55
C VAL A 236 -9.36 2.72 2.83
N GLY A 237 -8.64 3.28 1.87
CA GLY A 237 -8.21 4.67 1.81
C GLY A 237 -8.69 5.34 0.54
N GLY A 238 -7.96 6.32 0.00
CA GLY A 238 -8.22 6.89 -1.32
C GLY A 238 -8.15 5.83 -2.43
N THR A 239 -7.11 5.02 -2.43
CA THR A 239 -7.07 3.68 -3.03
C THR A 239 -7.51 2.65 -1.99
N ALA A 240 -7.80 1.43 -2.42
CA ALA A 240 -7.99 0.31 -1.50
C ALA A 240 -7.22 -0.91 -1.99
N TRP A 241 -6.92 -1.83 -1.09
CA TRP A 241 -6.36 -3.13 -1.47
C TRP A 241 -6.83 -4.22 -0.53
N THR A 242 -6.92 -5.42 -1.07
CA THR A 242 -7.07 -6.65 -0.29
C THR A 242 -5.75 -7.41 -0.32
N SER A 243 -5.32 -7.89 0.83
CA SER A 243 -4.04 -8.59 1.01
C SER A 243 -4.24 -9.88 1.80
N CYS A 244 -3.46 -10.90 1.47
CA CYS A 244 -3.37 -12.15 2.22
C CYS A 244 -1.91 -12.55 2.44
N LEU A 245 -1.57 -12.95 3.66
CA LEU A 245 -0.28 -13.51 4.01
C LEU A 245 -0.17 -14.95 3.48
N ARG A 246 0.94 -15.27 2.84
CA ARG A 246 1.22 -16.57 2.24
C ARG A 246 2.48 -17.20 2.82
N GLU A 247 2.43 -18.51 2.99
CA GLU A 247 3.58 -19.31 3.43
C GLU A 247 4.57 -19.61 2.30
N ARG A 248 4.10 -19.56 1.05
CA ARG A 248 4.88 -19.86 -0.15
C ARG A 248 4.59 -18.84 -1.23
N PHE A 249 5.60 -18.56 -2.04
CA PHE A 249 5.40 -17.80 -3.27
C PHE A 249 4.68 -18.66 -4.31
N THR A 250 3.48 -18.25 -4.69
CA THR A 250 2.69 -18.87 -5.75
C THR A 250 2.33 -17.78 -6.75
N PRO A 251 3.04 -17.69 -7.89
CA PRO A 251 2.74 -16.68 -8.91
C PRO A 251 1.38 -16.95 -9.55
N ASP A 252 0.58 -15.92 -9.71
CA ASP A 252 -0.66 -16.01 -10.49
C ASP A 252 -0.34 -16.12 -11.98
N LYS A 253 -0.72 -17.21 -12.63
CA LYS A 253 -0.46 -17.44 -14.06
C LYS A 253 -1.05 -16.37 -14.99
N GLN A 254 -2.11 -15.68 -14.55
CA GLN A 254 -2.72 -14.57 -15.27
C GLN A 254 -2.15 -13.20 -14.84
N MET A 255 -1.20 -13.18 -13.90
CA MET A 255 -0.53 -11.99 -13.40
C MET A 255 -1.51 -10.93 -12.87
N ARG A 256 -2.62 -11.35 -12.24
CA ARG A 256 -3.67 -10.46 -11.71
C ARG A 256 -3.31 -9.84 -10.36
N LEU A 257 -2.48 -10.53 -9.57
CA LEU A 257 -2.06 -10.11 -8.23
C LEU A 257 -0.63 -9.61 -8.22
N THR A 258 -0.32 -8.82 -7.24
CA THR A 258 1.03 -8.34 -6.89
C THR A 258 1.53 -9.10 -5.67
N THR A 259 2.82 -9.39 -5.61
CA THR A 259 3.46 -10.02 -4.46
C THR A 259 4.53 -9.10 -3.87
N LEU A 260 4.52 -8.94 -2.56
CA LEU A 260 5.61 -8.32 -1.79
C LEU A 260 6.10 -9.28 -0.70
N MET A 261 7.31 -9.08 -0.23
CA MET A 261 7.82 -9.78 0.94
C MET A 261 7.17 -9.26 2.21
N SER A 262 6.79 -10.14 3.12
CA SER A 262 6.29 -9.77 4.43
C SER A 262 7.44 -9.23 5.32
N ALA A 263 7.09 -8.45 6.34
CA ALA A 263 8.02 -8.13 7.43
C ALA A 263 8.45 -9.36 8.24
N GLN A 264 7.67 -10.45 8.17
CA GLN A 264 8.04 -11.76 8.72
C GLN A 264 8.91 -12.50 7.71
N ALA A 265 10.11 -12.87 8.11
CA ALA A 265 11.07 -13.56 7.25
C ALA A 265 10.47 -14.85 6.64
N GLY A 266 10.74 -15.06 5.35
CA GLY A 266 10.26 -16.24 4.62
C GLY A 266 8.74 -16.32 4.44
N ARG A 267 8.06 -15.17 4.44
CA ARG A 267 6.62 -15.05 4.16
C ARG A 267 6.38 -14.04 3.03
N TRP A 268 5.29 -14.23 2.31
CA TRP A 268 4.88 -13.37 1.20
C TRP A 268 3.52 -12.76 1.47
N VAL A 269 3.27 -11.58 0.95
CA VAL A 269 1.97 -10.94 0.93
C VAL A 269 1.51 -10.84 -0.51
N GLN A 270 0.46 -11.55 -0.86
CA GLN A 270 -0.25 -11.34 -2.12
C GLN A 270 -1.28 -10.23 -1.92
N PHE A 271 -1.34 -9.27 -2.83
CA PHE A 271 -2.32 -8.21 -2.77
C PHE A 271 -2.80 -7.78 -4.15
N GLY A 272 -3.99 -7.23 -4.17
CA GLY A 272 -4.55 -6.54 -5.33
C GLY A 272 -5.05 -5.17 -4.91
N THR A 273 -4.85 -4.17 -5.76
CA THR A 273 -5.20 -2.77 -5.49
C THR A 273 -6.33 -2.32 -6.39
N VAL A 274 -7.35 -1.70 -5.79
CA VAL A 274 -8.39 -0.91 -6.46
C VAL A 274 -7.93 0.54 -6.51
N GLN A 275 -7.81 1.10 -7.71
CA GLN A 275 -7.20 2.41 -7.94
C GLN A 275 -8.05 3.56 -7.41
N SER A 276 -9.36 3.45 -7.48
CA SER A 276 -10.29 4.48 -7.03
C SER A 276 -11.31 3.89 -6.06
N ALA A 277 -11.04 4.02 -4.76
CA ALA A 277 -11.92 3.56 -3.68
C ALA A 277 -12.52 4.74 -2.90
N GLY A 278 -11.89 5.19 -1.82
CA GLY A 278 -12.30 6.41 -1.14
C GLY A 278 -12.26 7.64 -2.04
N SER A 279 -11.32 7.68 -2.99
CA SER A 279 -11.29 8.74 -4.00
C SER A 279 -12.51 8.73 -4.94
N ALA A 280 -13.12 7.58 -5.23
CA ALA A 280 -14.39 7.50 -5.96
C ALA A 280 -15.56 8.07 -5.12
N TRP A 281 -15.57 7.76 -3.81
CA TRP A 281 -16.52 8.37 -2.88
C TRP A 281 -16.31 9.89 -2.77
N ASP A 282 -15.08 10.36 -2.62
CA ASP A 282 -14.74 11.78 -2.56
C ASP A 282 -15.07 12.51 -3.87
N TRP A 283 -14.88 11.87 -5.02
CA TRP A 283 -15.31 12.39 -6.32
C TRP A 283 -16.83 12.55 -6.35
N PHE A 284 -17.57 11.49 -5.98
CA PHE A 284 -19.02 11.51 -5.96
C PHE A 284 -19.56 12.61 -5.02
N THR A 285 -19.02 12.71 -3.80
CA THR A 285 -19.47 13.73 -2.83
C THR A 285 -19.23 15.15 -3.34
N ARG A 286 -18.13 15.41 -4.09
CA ARG A 286 -17.88 16.72 -4.71
C ARG A 286 -18.96 17.15 -5.69
N LEU A 287 -19.58 16.23 -6.39
CA LEU A 287 -20.69 16.53 -7.31
C LEU A 287 -21.95 17.04 -6.58
N PHE A 288 -22.08 16.74 -5.28
CA PHE A 288 -23.25 17.04 -4.48
C PHE A 288 -22.97 17.93 -3.25
N GLY A 289 -21.97 18.80 -3.33
CA GLY A 289 -21.66 19.78 -2.27
C GLY A 289 -20.44 19.47 -1.40
N GLY A 290 -19.62 18.49 -1.81
CA GLY A 290 -18.34 18.18 -1.18
C GLY A 290 -18.47 17.49 0.20
N ARG A 291 -17.47 17.63 1.04
CA ARG A 291 -17.39 16.93 2.34
C ARG A 291 -18.58 17.24 3.26
N ALA A 292 -19.15 18.42 3.17
CA ALA A 292 -20.32 18.81 3.98
C ALA A 292 -21.57 17.95 3.70
N SER A 293 -21.66 17.32 2.52
CA SER A 293 -22.78 16.43 2.15
C SER A 293 -22.50 14.95 2.37
N ALA A 294 -21.27 14.57 2.75
CA ALA A 294 -20.86 13.17 2.81
C ALA A 294 -21.71 12.34 3.77
N GLU A 295 -21.97 12.84 4.99
CA GLU A 295 -22.81 12.14 5.97
C GLU A 295 -24.25 11.98 5.49
N ARG A 296 -24.82 13.01 4.88
CA ARG A 296 -26.16 12.97 4.30
C ARG A 296 -26.24 11.95 3.16
N LEU A 297 -25.25 11.92 2.28
CA LEU A 297 -25.20 10.94 1.18
C LEU A 297 -25.05 9.51 1.69
N GLN A 298 -24.30 9.30 2.79
CA GLN A 298 -24.23 8.00 3.47
C GLN A 298 -25.60 7.57 4.02
N GLN A 299 -26.32 8.48 4.66
CA GLN A 299 -27.65 8.22 5.19
C GLN A 299 -28.64 7.89 4.07
N GLU A 300 -28.61 8.64 2.96
CA GLU A 300 -29.45 8.38 1.78
C GLU A 300 -29.11 7.03 1.14
N ALA A 301 -27.82 6.68 1.03
CA ALA A 301 -27.39 5.36 0.53
C ALA A 301 -27.89 4.21 1.43
N ALA A 302 -27.87 4.41 2.75
CA ALA A 302 -28.34 3.41 3.72
C ALA A 302 -29.85 3.14 3.65
N GLN A 303 -30.63 4.09 3.12
CA GLN A 303 -32.08 3.93 2.93
C GLN A 303 -32.44 3.19 1.65
N VAL A 304 -31.52 3.07 0.70
CA VAL A 304 -31.71 2.34 -0.56
C VAL A 304 -31.49 0.85 -0.33
N ARG A 305 -32.28 0.00 -0.98
CA ARG A 305 -32.11 -1.45 -0.91
C ARG A 305 -30.77 -1.90 -1.45
N ALA A 306 -30.29 -3.05 -0.98
CA ALA A 306 -29.10 -3.70 -1.52
C ALA A 306 -29.26 -3.89 -3.05
N GLY A 307 -28.16 -3.67 -3.80
CA GLY A 307 -28.13 -3.75 -5.25
C GLY A 307 -28.62 -2.49 -5.97
N SER A 308 -28.90 -1.38 -5.25
CA SER A 308 -29.23 -0.07 -5.83
C SER A 308 -30.33 -0.12 -6.91
N ASP A 309 -31.31 -1.00 -6.74
CA ASP A 309 -32.40 -1.30 -7.70
C ASP A 309 -31.87 -1.59 -9.13
N GLY A 310 -30.73 -2.29 -9.22
CA GLY A 310 -30.11 -2.71 -10.48
C GLY A 310 -29.11 -1.70 -11.07
N LEU A 311 -28.87 -0.58 -10.40
CA LEU A 311 -27.87 0.40 -10.82
C LEU A 311 -26.45 -0.10 -10.47
N LEU A 312 -25.60 -0.24 -11.48
CA LEU A 312 -24.19 -0.63 -11.32
C LEU A 312 -23.26 0.55 -11.49
N PHE A 313 -22.14 0.52 -10.78
CA PHE A 313 -21.04 1.47 -10.95
C PHE A 313 -19.69 0.75 -11.08
N LEU A 314 -18.97 0.99 -12.19
CA LEU A 314 -17.56 0.62 -12.34
C LEU A 314 -16.69 1.77 -11.78
N PRO A 315 -15.89 1.56 -10.72
CA PRO A 315 -15.20 2.64 -10.02
C PRO A 315 -13.89 3.10 -10.70
N TYR A 316 -13.67 2.81 -11.96
CA TYR A 316 -12.38 2.92 -12.66
C TYR A 316 -12.02 4.35 -13.11
N LEU A 317 -12.25 5.35 -12.23
CA LEU A 317 -12.08 6.77 -12.54
C LEU A 317 -10.66 7.17 -12.95
N SER A 318 -9.65 6.38 -12.55
CA SER A 318 -8.23 6.64 -12.82
C SER A 318 -7.53 5.40 -13.40
N GLY A 319 -8.24 4.65 -14.25
CA GLY A 319 -7.81 3.32 -14.63
C GLY A 319 -8.00 2.30 -13.51
N GLU A 320 -7.60 1.07 -13.72
CA GLU A 320 -7.65 0.03 -12.70
C GLU A 320 -6.42 -0.86 -12.75
N ARG A 321 -6.02 -1.34 -11.55
CA ARG A 321 -4.99 -2.36 -11.37
C ARG A 321 -5.63 -3.75 -11.24
N ALA A 322 -5.51 -4.37 -10.12
CA ALA A 322 -5.99 -5.73 -9.89
C ALA A 322 -7.54 -5.81 -9.87
N PRO A 323 -8.11 -6.88 -10.42
CA PRO A 323 -7.43 -7.94 -11.16
C PRO A 323 -7.31 -7.68 -12.67
N ILE A 324 -7.86 -6.57 -13.18
CA ILE A 324 -8.06 -6.35 -14.62
C ILE A 324 -6.87 -5.68 -15.34
N TRP A 325 -6.03 -4.95 -14.61
CA TRP A 325 -4.83 -4.27 -15.12
C TRP A 325 -5.06 -3.46 -16.40
N ASN A 326 -6.05 -2.59 -16.37
CA ASN A 326 -6.40 -1.72 -17.48
C ASN A 326 -6.24 -0.23 -17.10
N PRO A 327 -5.13 0.43 -17.46
CA PRO A 327 -4.92 1.86 -17.15
C PRO A 327 -5.86 2.78 -17.93
N GLN A 328 -6.50 2.30 -19.00
CA GLN A 328 -7.45 3.05 -19.81
C GLN A 328 -8.89 2.92 -19.33
N ALA A 329 -9.17 2.03 -18.38
CA ALA A 329 -10.51 1.83 -17.83
C ALA A 329 -11.06 3.14 -17.26
N LYS A 330 -12.36 3.34 -17.40
CA LYS A 330 -13.08 4.55 -16.95
C LYS A 330 -14.28 4.18 -16.10
N GLY A 331 -14.71 5.13 -15.25
CA GLY A 331 -15.92 4.98 -14.45
C GLY A 331 -17.17 4.92 -15.33
N VAL A 332 -18.10 4.03 -14.97
CA VAL A 332 -19.37 3.85 -15.70
C VAL A 332 -20.51 3.66 -14.72
N PHE A 333 -21.58 4.43 -14.86
CA PHE A 333 -22.90 4.09 -14.30
C PHE A 333 -23.72 3.39 -15.37
N PHE A 334 -24.28 2.23 -15.02
CA PHE A 334 -25.09 1.44 -15.95
C PHE A 334 -26.43 1.05 -15.32
N GLY A 335 -27.51 1.12 -16.09
CA GLY A 335 -28.84 0.74 -15.65
C GLY A 335 -29.64 1.88 -15.02
N LEU A 336 -29.30 3.15 -15.30
CA LEU A 336 -30.09 4.30 -14.81
C LEU A 336 -31.54 4.26 -15.31
N GLN A 337 -32.46 4.54 -14.39
CA GLN A 337 -33.89 4.67 -14.63
C GLN A 337 -34.44 5.92 -13.96
N ALA A 338 -35.63 6.37 -14.37
CA ALA A 338 -36.22 7.63 -13.93
C ALA A 338 -36.51 7.71 -12.41
N HIS A 339 -36.67 6.57 -11.74
CA HIS A 339 -36.92 6.51 -10.30
C HIS A 339 -35.63 6.59 -9.44
N HIS A 340 -34.46 6.40 -10.04
CA HIS A 340 -33.20 6.44 -9.30
C HIS A 340 -32.95 7.82 -8.75
N THR A 341 -32.64 7.86 -7.47
CA THR A 341 -32.30 9.08 -6.73
C THR A 341 -30.79 9.18 -6.48
N ARG A 342 -30.37 10.29 -5.92
CA ARG A 342 -29.01 10.50 -5.45
C ARG A 342 -28.54 9.42 -4.46
N GLY A 343 -29.45 8.90 -3.61
CA GLY A 343 -29.17 7.79 -2.70
C GLY A 343 -28.81 6.50 -3.44
N HIS A 344 -29.49 6.18 -4.54
CA HIS A 344 -29.14 5.03 -5.40
C HIS A 344 -27.76 5.17 -6.02
N LEU A 345 -27.43 6.35 -6.54
CA LEU A 345 -26.09 6.63 -7.07
C LEU A 345 -25.01 6.49 -5.99
N ALA A 346 -25.27 7.05 -4.80
CA ALA A 346 -24.37 6.94 -3.66
C ALA A 346 -24.10 5.49 -3.25
N ARG A 347 -25.16 4.69 -3.14
CA ARG A 347 -25.07 3.27 -2.83
C ARG A 347 -24.34 2.50 -3.93
N ALA A 348 -24.67 2.73 -5.19
CA ALA A 348 -23.99 2.09 -6.32
C ALA A 348 -22.47 2.36 -6.32
N VAL A 349 -22.01 3.56 -5.91
CA VAL A 349 -20.59 3.87 -5.76
C VAL A 349 -19.93 2.99 -4.68
N LEU A 350 -20.56 2.84 -3.51
CA LEU A 350 -20.05 2.00 -2.43
C LEU A 350 -20.04 0.51 -2.82
N GLU A 351 -21.12 0.04 -3.47
CA GLU A 351 -21.25 -1.34 -3.97
C GLU A 351 -20.26 -1.64 -5.09
N GLY A 352 -20.04 -0.70 -6.01
CA GLY A 352 -19.09 -0.85 -7.12
C GLY A 352 -17.64 -1.03 -6.62
N VAL A 353 -17.22 -0.24 -5.64
CA VAL A 353 -15.89 -0.42 -5.00
C VAL A 353 -15.83 -1.75 -4.25
N ALA A 354 -16.90 -2.13 -3.55
CA ALA A 354 -16.95 -3.43 -2.86
C ALA A 354 -16.88 -4.60 -3.85
N CYS A 355 -17.52 -4.52 -5.03
CA CYS A 355 -17.40 -5.51 -6.11
C CYS A 355 -15.94 -5.63 -6.61
N ALA A 356 -15.27 -4.50 -6.84
CA ALA A 356 -13.88 -4.51 -7.28
C ALA A 356 -12.96 -5.18 -6.25
N LEU A 357 -13.14 -4.90 -4.95
CA LEU A 357 -12.40 -5.54 -3.86
C LEU A 357 -12.74 -7.03 -3.74
N ALA A 358 -14.01 -7.42 -3.90
CA ALA A 358 -14.42 -8.81 -3.88
C ALA A 358 -13.84 -9.60 -5.06
N SER A 359 -13.69 -8.99 -6.24
CA SER A 359 -13.04 -9.63 -7.39
C SER A 359 -11.57 -9.97 -7.10
N ILE A 360 -10.85 -9.12 -6.33
CA ILE A 360 -9.49 -9.41 -5.87
C ILE A 360 -9.50 -10.60 -4.90
N LEU A 361 -10.44 -10.61 -3.96
CA LEU A 361 -10.55 -11.70 -2.98
C LEU A 361 -10.85 -13.05 -3.64
N ASP A 362 -11.63 -13.06 -4.71
CA ASP A 362 -11.89 -14.29 -5.48
C ASP A 362 -10.61 -14.85 -6.11
N VAL A 363 -9.82 -13.99 -6.73
CA VAL A 363 -8.50 -14.40 -7.26
C VAL A 363 -7.61 -14.94 -6.15
N MET A 364 -7.63 -14.34 -4.95
CA MET A 364 -6.85 -14.85 -3.82
C MET A 364 -7.32 -16.23 -3.34
N ARG A 365 -8.62 -16.51 -3.41
CA ARG A 365 -9.19 -17.83 -3.10
C ARG A 365 -8.74 -18.92 -4.08
N GLU A 366 -8.50 -18.57 -5.35
CA GLU A 366 -7.92 -19.50 -6.34
C GLU A 366 -6.47 -19.92 -5.97
N HIS A 367 -5.76 -19.08 -5.20
CA HIS A 367 -4.34 -19.27 -4.86
C HIS A 367 -4.09 -19.86 -3.47
N GLY A 368 -5.12 -20.19 -2.72
CA GLY A 368 -4.98 -20.84 -1.43
C GLY A 368 -5.96 -20.34 -0.38
N GLU A 369 -5.74 -20.76 0.85
CA GLU A 369 -6.61 -20.43 1.96
C GLU A 369 -6.72 -18.92 2.19
N VAL A 370 -7.92 -18.49 2.46
CA VAL A 370 -8.29 -17.13 2.85
C VAL A 370 -9.04 -17.24 4.18
N ALA A 371 -8.68 -16.39 5.13
CA ALA A 371 -9.34 -16.38 6.44
C ALA A 371 -10.86 -16.28 6.31
N GLU A 372 -11.57 -17.00 7.17
CA GLU A 372 -13.04 -16.97 7.25
C GLU A 372 -13.57 -15.59 7.66
N THR A 373 -12.73 -14.78 8.28
CA THR A 373 -13.05 -13.41 8.71
C THR A 373 -12.07 -12.43 8.08
N MET A 374 -12.58 -11.37 7.47
CA MET A 374 -11.78 -10.32 6.85
C MET A 374 -11.58 -9.14 7.80
N ARG A 375 -10.34 -8.77 8.08
CA ARG A 375 -10.05 -7.53 8.80
C ARG A 375 -10.12 -6.34 7.86
N VAL A 376 -10.68 -5.21 8.32
CA VAL A 376 -10.77 -3.99 7.52
C VAL A 376 -10.14 -2.84 8.29
N VAL A 377 -9.18 -2.16 7.65
CA VAL A 377 -8.44 -1.03 8.20
C VAL A 377 -8.47 0.17 7.26
N GLY A 378 -8.02 1.32 7.73
CA GLY A 378 -8.00 2.56 6.95
C GLY A 378 -9.20 3.48 7.22
N GLY A 379 -9.15 4.68 6.65
CA GLY A 379 -10.15 5.73 6.92
C GLY A 379 -11.57 5.42 6.46
N GLY A 380 -11.74 4.52 5.47
CA GLY A 380 -13.05 4.07 4.99
C GLY A 380 -13.87 3.33 6.04
N THR A 381 -13.24 2.81 7.10
CA THR A 381 -13.91 2.12 8.21
C THR A 381 -14.86 3.03 9.02
N ARG A 382 -14.78 4.33 8.83
CA ARG A 382 -15.73 5.30 9.43
C ARG A 382 -17.13 5.21 8.82
N ASN A 383 -17.25 4.78 7.57
CA ASN A 383 -18.55 4.61 6.90
C ASN A 383 -19.15 3.25 7.26
N ALA A 384 -20.09 3.23 8.21
CA ALA A 384 -20.71 2.00 8.71
C ALA A 384 -21.49 1.24 7.62
N GLU A 385 -22.19 1.96 6.73
CA GLU A 385 -22.93 1.30 5.64
C GLU A 385 -21.99 0.66 4.62
N TRP A 386 -20.88 1.31 4.30
CA TRP A 386 -19.87 0.71 3.44
C TRP A 386 -19.30 -0.57 4.03
N MET A 387 -19.06 -0.60 5.34
CA MET A 387 -18.59 -1.81 6.03
C MET A 387 -19.63 -2.94 5.98
N ARG A 388 -20.92 -2.64 6.12
CA ARG A 388 -22.00 -3.63 5.93
C ARG A 388 -22.03 -4.18 4.51
N ILE A 389 -21.95 -3.28 3.51
CA ILE A 389 -21.86 -3.67 2.11
C ILE A 389 -20.66 -4.57 1.85
N LEU A 390 -19.49 -4.27 2.44
CA LEU A 390 -18.30 -5.11 2.31
C LEU A 390 -18.50 -6.50 2.92
N ALA A 391 -19.10 -6.61 4.12
CA ALA A 391 -19.37 -7.91 4.73
C ALA A 391 -20.29 -8.77 3.85
N ASP A 392 -21.38 -8.19 3.36
CA ASP A 392 -22.31 -8.85 2.46
C ASP A 392 -21.66 -9.25 1.12
N MET A 393 -20.84 -8.36 0.56
CA MET A 393 -20.16 -8.57 -0.73
C MET A 393 -19.09 -9.66 -0.65
N TYR A 394 -18.35 -9.73 0.45
CA TYR A 394 -17.36 -10.77 0.70
C TYR A 394 -17.97 -12.11 1.09
N GLY A 395 -19.20 -12.08 1.63
CA GLY A 395 -19.91 -13.26 2.15
C GLY A 395 -19.22 -13.85 3.38
N CYS A 396 -18.51 -13.02 4.13
CA CYS A 396 -17.86 -13.40 5.40
C CYS A 396 -17.89 -12.24 6.38
N PRO A 397 -17.76 -12.53 7.69
CA PRO A 397 -17.66 -11.50 8.72
C PRO A 397 -16.49 -10.56 8.45
N ILE A 398 -16.68 -9.28 8.73
CA ILE A 398 -15.59 -8.31 8.78
C ILE A 398 -15.34 -7.84 10.20
N GLU A 399 -14.08 -7.59 10.52
CA GLU A 399 -13.61 -7.10 11.81
C GLU A 399 -12.83 -5.80 11.64
N ILE A 400 -13.16 -4.81 12.48
CA ILE A 400 -12.53 -3.49 12.45
C ILE A 400 -11.80 -3.29 13.77
N PRO A 401 -10.44 -3.19 13.77
CA PRO A 401 -9.64 -2.92 14.96
C PRO A 401 -9.89 -1.52 15.53
N LEU A 402 -9.62 -1.33 16.82
CA LEU A 402 -9.72 -0.02 17.49
C LEU A 402 -8.90 1.07 16.78
N HIS A 403 -7.73 0.73 16.30
CA HIS A 403 -6.78 1.66 15.68
C HIS A 403 -6.64 1.43 14.16
N ALA A 404 -7.75 1.15 13.49
CA ALA A 404 -7.79 0.83 12.06
C ALA A 404 -7.09 1.88 11.17
N GLU A 405 -7.14 3.17 11.53
CA GLU A 405 -6.54 4.26 10.74
C GLU A 405 -5.02 4.37 10.89
N THR A 406 -4.44 3.81 11.94
CA THR A 406 -3.00 3.86 12.24
C THR A 406 -2.33 2.51 12.15
N SER A 407 -2.93 1.56 11.44
CA SER A 407 -2.44 0.18 11.31
C SER A 407 -0.99 0.10 10.84
N THR A 408 -0.56 0.94 9.89
CA THR A 408 0.84 0.97 9.41
C THR A 408 1.84 1.33 10.51
N ALA A 409 1.52 2.35 11.33
CA ALA A 409 2.36 2.76 12.46
C ALA A 409 2.39 1.69 13.56
N LEU A 410 1.25 1.04 13.81
CA LEU A 410 1.18 -0.08 14.76
C LEU A 410 2.00 -1.27 14.28
N GLY A 411 1.95 -1.59 12.99
CA GLY A 411 2.79 -2.62 12.39
C GLY A 411 4.28 -2.32 12.56
N ALA A 412 4.71 -1.09 12.29
CA ALA A 412 6.09 -0.67 12.52
C ALA A 412 6.49 -0.80 14.00
N ALA A 413 5.59 -0.46 14.94
CA ALA A 413 5.84 -0.62 16.37
C ALA A 413 5.96 -2.09 16.79
N VAL A 414 5.12 -2.98 16.23
CA VAL A 414 5.23 -4.44 16.45
C VAL A 414 6.57 -4.97 15.93
N ILE A 415 6.95 -4.60 14.71
CA ILE A 415 8.25 -4.99 14.11
C ILE A 415 9.40 -4.52 15.00
N ALA A 416 9.35 -3.28 15.48
CA ALA A 416 10.36 -2.73 16.37
C ALA A 416 10.38 -3.47 17.73
N GLY A 417 9.23 -3.76 18.31
CA GLY A 417 9.11 -4.51 19.58
C GLY A 417 9.67 -5.93 19.49
N VAL A 418 9.46 -6.61 18.35
CA VAL A 418 10.07 -7.93 18.08
C VAL A 418 11.58 -7.82 17.95
N ALA A 419 12.08 -6.81 17.22
CA ALA A 419 13.51 -6.60 16.99
C ALA A 419 14.31 -6.37 18.28
N VAL A 420 13.71 -5.74 19.29
CA VAL A 420 14.38 -5.44 20.57
C VAL A 420 13.95 -6.37 21.71
N GLY A 421 13.22 -7.45 21.41
CA GLY A 421 12.83 -8.47 22.38
C GLY A 421 11.72 -8.06 23.37
N VAL A 422 11.02 -6.96 23.12
CA VAL A 422 9.81 -6.59 23.90
C VAL A 422 8.65 -7.54 23.61
N HIS A 423 8.62 -8.08 22.39
CA HIS A 423 7.67 -9.09 21.97
C HIS A 423 8.41 -10.33 21.47
N GLU A 424 7.94 -11.51 21.88
CA GLU A 424 8.53 -12.80 21.48
C GLU A 424 8.32 -13.10 19.99
N SER A 425 7.18 -12.67 19.43
CA SER A 425 6.81 -12.92 18.03
C SER A 425 5.85 -11.86 17.49
N PHE A 426 5.56 -11.95 16.21
CA PHE A 426 4.54 -11.12 15.54
C PHE A 426 3.10 -11.43 16.02
N ASP A 427 2.86 -12.50 16.77
CA ASP A 427 1.51 -12.86 17.26
C ASP A 427 0.89 -11.81 18.17
N ILE A 428 1.71 -10.99 18.81
CA ILE A 428 1.24 -9.81 19.55
C ILE A 428 0.34 -8.90 18.72
N ALA A 429 0.56 -8.84 17.39
CA ALA A 429 -0.25 -8.04 16.48
C ALA A 429 -1.73 -8.43 16.52
N LYS A 430 -2.07 -9.71 16.69
CA LYS A 430 -3.46 -10.18 16.84
C LYS A 430 -4.15 -9.55 18.05
N ARG A 431 -3.41 -9.38 19.15
CA ARG A 431 -3.92 -8.75 20.38
C ARG A 431 -4.04 -7.23 20.23
N ILE A 432 -3.06 -6.59 19.60
CA ILE A 432 -3.06 -5.14 19.35
C ILE A 432 -4.16 -4.78 18.35
N ALA A 433 -4.36 -5.59 17.32
CA ALA A 433 -5.42 -5.46 16.35
C ALA A 433 -6.72 -6.19 16.73
N ALA A 434 -6.96 -6.38 18.03
CA ALA A 434 -8.23 -6.97 18.49
C ALA A 434 -9.41 -6.12 17.97
N PRO A 435 -10.45 -6.78 17.41
CA PRO A 435 -11.57 -6.05 16.82
C PRO A 435 -12.42 -5.38 17.89
N THR A 436 -12.86 -4.16 17.60
CA THR A 436 -13.83 -3.41 18.41
C THR A 436 -15.21 -3.38 17.79
N ARG A 437 -15.28 -3.65 16.48
CA ARG A 437 -16.53 -3.80 15.74
C ARG A 437 -16.45 -5.03 14.85
N ARG A 438 -17.53 -5.80 14.82
CA ARG A 438 -17.72 -6.95 13.93
C ARG A 438 -19.05 -6.82 13.21
N MET A 439 -19.07 -7.15 11.94
CA MET A 439 -20.25 -7.12 11.10
C MET A 439 -20.37 -8.46 10.39
N GLU A 440 -21.48 -9.13 10.61
CA GLU A 440 -21.85 -10.38 9.92
C GLU A 440 -22.47 -10.06 8.57
N PRO A 441 -22.22 -10.86 7.53
CA PRO A 441 -22.93 -10.77 6.27
C PRO A 441 -24.41 -11.10 6.46
N ARG A 442 -25.30 -10.36 5.80
CA ARG A 442 -26.74 -10.59 5.82
C ARG A 442 -27.09 -11.66 4.81
N GLU A 443 -27.66 -12.76 5.29
CA GLU A 443 -27.97 -13.92 4.46
C GLU A 443 -28.98 -13.59 3.35
N GLU A 444 -29.96 -12.72 3.65
CA GLU A 444 -30.93 -12.25 2.69
C GLU A 444 -30.32 -11.54 1.47
N ASN A 445 -29.12 -10.96 1.60
CA ASN A 445 -28.41 -10.27 0.52
C ASN A 445 -27.46 -11.19 -0.27
N ALA A 446 -27.20 -12.39 0.20
CA ALA A 446 -26.16 -13.26 -0.36
C ALA A 446 -26.39 -13.60 -1.85
N ALA A 447 -27.64 -13.95 -2.22
CA ALA A 447 -27.96 -14.28 -3.60
C ALA A 447 -27.88 -13.04 -4.51
N LEU A 448 -28.38 -11.89 -4.02
CA LEU A 448 -28.35 -10.62 -4.74
C LEU A 448 -26.91 -10.17 -5.02
N TYR A 449 -26.02 -10.18 -4.03
CA TYR A 449 -24.66 -9.72 -4.23
C TYR A 449 -23.81 -10.69 -5.07
N ARG A 450 -24.07 -12.00 -5.03
CA ARG A 450 -23.48 -12.93 -6.02
C ARG A 450 -23.89 -12.55 -7.45
N HIS A 451 -25.18 -12.29 -7.68
CA HIS A 451 -25.68 -11.85 -8.98
C HIS A 451 -25.06 -10.50 -9.41
N LEU A 452 -25.01 -9.53 -8.50
CA LEU A 452 -24.44 -8.20 -8.76
C LEU A 452 -22.96 -8.30 -9.16
N ARG A 453 -22.17 -9.14 -8.50
CA ARG A 453 -20.75 -9.40 -8.84
C ARG A 453 -20.60 -9.99 -10.25
N THR A 454 -21.45 -10.94 -10.63
CA THR A 454 -21.47 -11.48 -11.99
C THR A 454 -21.75 -10.38 -13.01
N ARG A 455 -22.80 -9.58 -12.78
CA ARG A 455 -23.19 -8.47 -13.66
C ARG A 455 -22.10 -7.38 -13.72
N PHE A 456 -21.39 -7.13 -12.62
CA PHE A 456 -20.27 -6.19 -12.57
C PHE A 456 -19.14 -6.63 -13.51
N GLY A 457 -18.76 -7.90 -13.49
CA GLY A 457 -17.77 -8.47 -14.39
C GLY A 457 -18.24 -8.44 -15.87
N GLU A 458 -19.48 -8.85 -16.15
CA GLU A 458 -20.06 -8.80 -17.49
C GLU A 458 -20.08 -7.37 -18.05
N LEU A 459 -20.44 -6.39 -17.23
CA LEU A 459 -20.45 -4.98 -17.62
C LEU A 459 -19.03 -4.51 -18.03
N TYR A 460 -18.01 -4.84 -17.23
CA TYR A 460 -16.62 -4.50 -17.60
C TYR A 460 -16.23 -5.13 -18.94
N GLU A 461 -16.52 -6.42 -19.15
CA GLU A 461 -16.22 -7.11 -20.40
C GLU A 461 -16.94 -6.46 -21.60
N ALA A 462 -18.19 -6.02 -21.42
CA ALA A 462 -18.98 -5.38 -22.46
C ALA A 462 -18.44 -3.99 -22.87
N VAL A 463 -17.90 -3.22 -21.90
CA VAL A 463 -17.48 -1.83 -22.15
C VAL A 463 -15.97 -1.67 -22.35
N LYS A 464 -15.13 -2.67 -22.00
CA LYS A 464 -13.67 -2.54 -22.06
C LYS A 464 -13.14 -2.17 -23.45
N GLY A 465 -13.80 -2.58 -24.52
CA GLY A 465 -13.45 -2.23 -25.89
C GLY A 465 -13.73 -0.77 -26.27
N MET A 466 -14.47 -0.03 -25.44
CA MET A 466 -14.81 1.39 -25.64
C MET A 466 -13.78 2.33 -25.00
N TYR A 467 -12.91 1.83 -24.11
CA TYR A 467 -11.87 2.65 -23.49
C TYR A 467 -10.74 2.93 -24.49
N ARG A 468 -10.51 4.21 -24.72
CA ARG A 468 -9.46 4.71 -25.63
C ARG A 468 -8.58 5.75 -24.92
#